data_fbcbfb3a9526618fc33f6e0e64d1a927
#
_entry.id   fbcbfb3a9526618fc33f6e0e64d1a927
#
_cell.length_a   1.000
_cell.length_b   1.000
_cell.length_c   1.000
_cell.angle_alpha   90.00
_cell.angle_beta   90.00
_cell.angle_gamma   90.00
#
_symmetry.space_group_name_H-M   'P 1'
#
loop_
_entity.id
_entity.type
_entity.pdbx_description
1 polymer ?
#
loop_
_entity_poly.entity_id
_entity_poly.type
_entity_poly.pdbx_seq_one_letter_code
_entity_poly.pdbx_strand_id
1 'polypeptide(L)'
;MSEKTVFTEKQYLGREFIPLTIRLALAMFCFAVDFFTDERERSGDLLMVVGFSIIVISIFMGFLLHFRTRVQNKSVLIDGLWTTRLVKIDLNSIVKVEKNVYSKYLFNNPVYNLHSKGTIRFFTAGKEAIHLTDRDGLVYIIGSQQVNEFLRAIEGEMK
;
A
#
# COMPACT_ATOMS: atom_id res chain seq x y z
N MET A 1 -6.94 -29.30 7.40
CA MET A 1 -8.10 -28.45 7.71
C MET A 1 -7.96 -27.19 6.89
N SER A 2 -8.93 -26.91 6.01
CA SER A 2 -8.94 -25.68 5.20
C SER A 2 -9.15 -24.50 6.14
N GLU A 3 -8.14 -23.64 6.28
CA GLU A 3 -8.27 -22.39 7.03
C GLU A 3 -9.32 -21.51 6.35
N LYS A 4 -10.43 -21.25 7.03
CA LYS A 4 -11.51 -20.43 6.49
C LYS A 4 -11.09 -18.96 6.55
N THR A 5 -10.58 -18.45 5.46
CA THR A 5 -10.33 -17.01 5.31
C THR A 5 -11.66 -16.29 5.13
N VAL A 6 -11.97 -15.35 6.02
CA VAL A 6 -13.24 -14.60 6.02
C VAL A 6 -13.14 -13.36 5.13
N PHE A 7 -11.95 -12.76 5.05
CA PHE A 7 -11.68 -11.56 4.24
C PHE A 7 -10.28 -11.63 3.64
N THR A 8 -10.15 -11.16 2.40
CA THR A 8 -8.85 -11.00 1.74
C THR A 8 -8.88 -9.79 0.83
N GLU A 9 -7.96 -8.87 1.04
CA GLU A 9 -7.74 -7.72 0.17
C GLU A 9 -6.29 -7.66 -0.25
N LYS A 10 -6.05 -7.36 -1.53
CA LYS A 10 -4.73 -7.18 -2.11
C LYS A 10 -4.63 -5.80 -2.76
N GLN A 11 -3.73 -4.97 -2.27
CA GLN A 11 -3.49 -3.61 -2.76
C GLN A 11 -2.15 -3.55 -3.49
N TYR A 12 -2.13 -2.96 -4.69
CA TYR A 12 -0.91 -2.79 -5.48
C TYR A 12 -0.39 -1.36 -5.36
N LEU A 13 0.85 -1.21 -4.98
CA LEU A 13 1.50 0.07 -4.69
C LEU A 13 1.69 0.98 -5.91
N GLY A 14 1.89 0.40 -7.06
CA GLY A 14 2.17 1.15 -8.28
C GLY A 14 0.94 1.70 -9.01
N ARG A 15 -0.27 1.35 -8.56
CA ARG A 15 -1.53 1.66 -9.27
C ARG A 15 -2.23 2.93 -8.80
N GLU A 16 -1.67 3.65 -7.87
CA GLU A 16 -2.21 4.96 -7.47
C GLU A 16 -2.12 5.95 -8.61
N PHE A 17 -3.25 6.62 -8.89
CA PHE A 17 -3.39 7.50 -10.06
C PHE A 17 -2.35 8.62 -10.09
N ILE A 18 -2.18 9.35 -8.98
CA ILE A 18 -1.29 10.52 -8.93
C ILE A 18 0.20 10.13 -9.14
N PRO A 19 0.80 9.19 -8.37
CA PRO A 19 2.17 8.78 -8.59
C PRO A 19 2.41 8.14 -9.96
N LEU A 20 1.42 7.42 -10.49
CA LEU A 20 1.51 6.84 -11.84
C LEU A 20 1.57 7.92 -12.91
N THR A 21 0.66 8.91 -12.83
CA THR A 21 0.62 10.02 -13.78
C THR A 21 1.91 10.84 -13.77
N ILE A 22 2.47 11.13 -12.58
CA ILE A 22 3.73 11.85 -12.46
C ILE A 22 4.88 11.06 -13.12
N ARG A 23 4.97 9.75 -12.89
CA ARG A 23 6.01 8.90 -13.50
C ARG A 23 5.89 8.84 -15.03
N LEU A 24 4.66 8.69 -15.55
CA LEU A 24 4.43 8.67 -16.99
C LEU A 24 4.72 10.03 -17.63
N ALA A 25 4.33 11.14 -17.00
CA ALA A 25 4.64 12.47 -17.47
C ALA A 25 6.15 12.71 -17.50
N LEU A 26 6.88 12.25 -16.49
CA LEU A 26 8.34 12.34 -16.46
C LEU A 26 9.00 11.50 -17.56
N ALA A 27 8.52 10.28 -17.80
CA ALA A 27 9.02 9.45 -18.89
C ALA A 27 8.76 10.10 -20.27
N MET A 28 7.55 10.65 -20.50
CA MET A 28 7.24 11.39 -21.71
C MET A 28 8.11 12.63 -21.89
N PHE A 29 8.38 13.35 -20.82
CA PHE A 29 9.29 14.49 -20.83
C PHE A 29 10.71 14.07 -21.28
N CYS A 30 11.25 12.96 -20.74
CA CYS A 30 12.55 12.44 -21.16
C CYS A 30 12.57 12.12 -22.66
N PHE A 31 11.54 11.48 -23.21
CA PHE A 31 11.45 11.18 -24.64
C PHE A 31 11.28 12.43 -25.50
N ALA A 32 10.51 13.42 -25.04
CA ALA A 32 10.37 14.68 -25.76
C ALA A 32 11.70 15.44 -25.84
N VAL A 33 12.41 15.53 -24.73
CA VAL A 33 13.74 16.20 -24.73
C VAL A 33 14.72 15.46 -25.63
N ASP A 34 14.76 14.13 -25.59
CA ASP A 34 15.57 13.30 -26.49
C ASP A 34 15.28 13.62 -27.96
N PHE A 35 13.98 13.65 -28.33
CA PHE A 35 13.54 13.94 -29.70
C PHE A 35 13.96 15.35 -30.21
N PHE A 36 14.02 16.34 -29.31
CA PHE A 36 14.42 17.71 -29.65
C PHE A 36 15.93 17.99 -29.50
N THR A 37 16.68 17.02 -29.00
CA THR A 37 18.14 17.15 -28.83
C THR A 37 18.85 16.71 -30.10
N ASP A 38 19.83 17.52 -30.59
CA ASP A 38 20.61 17.20 -31.80
C ASP A 38 21.41 15.90 -31.60
N GLU A 39 21.48 15.07 -32.64
CA GLU A 39 22.21 13.78 -32.66
C GLU A 39 23.69 13.87 -32.26
N ARG A 40 24.29 15.09 -32.26
CA ARG A 40 25.66 15.33 -31.82
C ARG A 40 25.85 15.35 -30.31
N GLU A 41 24.78 15.48 -29.56
CA GLU A 41 24.84 15.49 -28.08
C GLU A 41 24.48 14.13 -27.52
N ARG A 42 25.46 13.47 -26.92
CA ARG A 42 25.31 12.15 -26.25
C ARG A 42 24.33 12.15 -25.07
N SER A 43 23.78 13.31 -24.72
CA SER A 43 22.80 13.49 -23.65
C SER A 43 21.40 12.93 -23.99
N GLY A 44 21.01 12.88 -25.28
CA GLY A 44 19.74 12.32 -25.74
C GLY A 44 19.62 10.84 -25.43
N ASP A 45 20.63 10.04 -25.80
CA ASP A 45 20.63 8.58 -25.52
C ASP A 45 20.45 8.27 -24.04
N LEU A 46 21.02 9.09 -23.17
CA LEU A 46 20.86 8.97 -21.70
C LEU A 46 19.41 9.22 -21.27
N LEU A 47 18.76 10.23 -21.82
CA LEU A 47 17.37 10.55 -21.49
C LEU A 47 16.41 9.48 -21.99
N MET A 48 16.66 8.91 -23.16
CA MET A 48 15.89 7.75 -23.66
C MET A 48 15.99 6.56 -22.70
N VAL A 49 17.19 6.21 -22.26
CA VAL A 49 17.40 5.11 -21.29
C VAL A 49 16.70 5.40 -19.96
N VAL A 50 16.75 6.64 -19.48
CA VAL A 50 16.04 7.06 -18.27
C VAL A 50 14.52 6.93 -18.45
N GLY A 51 13.95 7.39 -19.56
CA GLY A 51 12.52 7.28 -19.86
C GLY A 51 12.04 5.83 -19.88
N PHE A 52 12.75 4.95 -20.57
CA PHE A 52 12.47 3.50 -20.57
C PHE A 52 12.58 2.89 -19.16
N SER A 53 13.60 3.27 -18.40
CA SER A 53 13.79 2.78 -17.02
C SER A 53 12.61 3.16 -16.13
N ILE A 54 12.09 4.37 -16.25
CA ILE A 54 10.91 4.83 -15.51
C ILE A 54 9.68 3.98 -15.85
N ILE A 55 9.47 3.64 -17.13
CA ILE A 55 8.35 2.79 -17.57
C ILE A 55 8.50 1.39 -16.99
N VAL A 56 9.67 0.77 -17.12
CA VAL A 56 9.94 -0.57 -16.59
C VAL A 56 9.72 -0.62 -15.09
N ILE A 57 10.27 0.32 -14.32
CA ILE A 57 10.06 0.41 -12.86
C ILE A 57 8.57 0.59 -12.55
N SER A 58 7.84 1.39 -13.30
CA SER A 58 6.40 1.62 -13.10
C SER A 58 5.58 0.35 -13.31
N ILE A 59 5.92 -0.46 -14.31
CA ILE A 59 5.32 -1.77 -14.56
C ILE A 59 5.59 -2.70 -13.37
N PHE A 60 6.86 -2.79 -12.95
CA PHE A 60 7.24 -3.60 -11.79
C PHE A 60 6.46 -3.22 -10.53
N MET A 61 6.39 -1.93 -10.21
CA MET A 61 5.63 -1.45 -9.06
C MET A 61 4.13 -1.78 -9.17
N GLY A 62 3.55 -1.65 -10.37
CA GLY A 62 2.12 -1.88 -10.60
C GLY A 62 1.68 -3.35 -10.55
N PHE A 63 2.58 -4.30 -10.79
CA PHE A 63 2.25 -5.72 -10.87
C PHE A 63 2.86 -6.58 -9.77
N LEU A 64 4.05 -6.23 -9.29
CA LEU A 64 4.80 -7.05 -8.34
C LEU A 64 4.64 -6.56 -6.90
N LEU A 65 4.80 -5.25 -6.66
CA LEU A 65 4.73 -4.72 -5.31
C LEU A 65 3.28 -4.68 -4.83
N HIS A 66 2.96 -5.53 -3.90
CA HIS A 66 1.63 -5.59 -3.32
C HIS A 66 1.67 -5.74 -1.80
N PHE A 67 0.58 -5.34 -1.20
CA PHE A 67 0.25 -5.48 0.19
C PHE A 67 -1.05 -6.25 0.31
N ARG A 68 -1.08 -7.27 1.16
CA ARG A 68 -2.24 -8.14 1.32
C ARG A 68 -2.66 -8.19 2.77
N THR A 69 -3.95 -7.96 3.01
CA THR A 69 -4.58 -8.08 4.31
C THR A 69 -5.54 -9.25 4.28
N ARG A 70 -5.49 -10.12 5.29
CA ARG A 70 -6.39 -11.26 5.46
C ARG A 70 -6.92 -11.32 6.88
N VAL A 71 -8.18 -11.72 7.02
CA VAL A 71 -8.80 -12.03 8.32
C VAL A 71 -9.11 -13.51 8.36
N GLN A 72 -8.51 -14.21 9.30
CA GLN A 72 -8.72 -15.64 9.51
C GLN A 72 -8.31 -16.06 10.92
N ASN A 73 -9.00 -17.06 11.47
CA ASN A 73 -8.65 -17.67 12.77
C ASN A 73 -8.43 -16.62 13.87
N LYS A 74 -9.37 -15.70 14.06
CA LYS A 74 -9.31 -14.63 15.06
C LYS A 74 -8.02 -13.80 14.98
N SER A 75 -7.50 -13.64 13.78
CA SER A 75 -6.27 -12.87 13.55
C SER A 75 -6.33 -12.08 12.25
N VAL A 76 -5.76 -10.88 12.26
CA VAL A 76 -5.49 -10.12 11.05
C VAL A 76 -4.05 -10.42 10.62
N LEU A 77 -3.90 -10.95 9.42
CA LEU A 77 -2.61 -11.23 8.80
C LEU A 77 -2.33 -10.19 7.73
N ILE A 78 -1.16 -9.61 7.80
CA ILE A 78 -0.69 -8.60 6.85
C ILE A 78 0.61 -9.08 6.26
N ASP A 79 0.65 -9.24 4.93
CA ASP A 79 1.86 -9.62 4.20
C ASP A 79 1.94 -8.89 2.86
N GLY A 80 3.07 -8.98 2.20
CA GLY A 80 3.21 -8.41 0.86
C GLY A 80 4.57 -8.67 0.23
N LEU A 81 4.59 -8.77 -1.10
CA LEU A 81 5.83 -8.97 -1.82
C LEU A 81 6.68 -7.70 -1.76
N TRP A 82 7.82 -7.76 -1.07
CA TRP A 82 8.79 -6.68 -0.85
C TRP A 82 8.25 -5.45 -0.13
N THR A 83 7.07 -5.56 0.48
CA THR A 83 6.44 -4.43 1.15
C THR A 83 6.45 -4.57 2.66
N THR A 84 6.13 -5.74 3.17
CA THR A 84 6.17 -6.02 4.60
C THR A 84 6.45 -7.49 4.86
N ARG A 85 7.06 -7.79 6.01
CA ARG A 85 7.10 -9.15 6.53
C ARG A 85 5.71 -9.55 7.02
N LEU A 86 5.48 -10.84 7.17
CA LEU A 86 4.23 -11.33 7.76
C LEU A 86 4.05 -10.74 9.16
N VAL A 87 2.98 -9.96 9.32
CA VAL A 87 2.54 -9.43 10.61
C VAL A 87 1.25 -10.14 10.97
N LYS A 88 1.17 -10.66 12.20
CA LYS A 88 -0.03 -11.27 12.76
C LYS A 88 -0.51 -10.44 13.93
N ILE A 89 -1.75 -9.96 13.86
CA ILE A 89 -2.43 -9.23 14.94
C ILE A 89 -3.51 -10.15 15.48
N ASP A 90 -3.42 -10.50 16.75
CA ASP A 90 -4.42 -11.34 17.43
C ASP A 90 -5.64 -10.49 17.81
N LEU A 91 -6.82 -10.84 17.27
CA LEU A 91 -8.06 -10.13 17.58
C LEU A 91 -8.53 -10.32 19.03
N ASN A 92 -8.05 -11.36 19.71
CA ASN A 92 -8.37 -11.55 21.13
C ASN A 92 -7.68 -10.51 22.03
N SER A 93 -6.59 -9.87 21.58
CA SER A 93 -5.92 -8.80 22.30
C SER A 93 -6.53 -7.42 22.03
N ILE A 94 -7.35 -7.29 20.99
CA ILE A 94 -7.95 -6.03 20.58
C ILE A 94 -9.12 -5.65 21.49
N VAL A 95 -9.08 -4.45 22.06
CA VAL A 95 -10.11 -3.91 22.94
C VAL A 95 -11.02 -2.90 22.24
N LYS A 96 -10.57 -2.31 21.14
CA LYS A 96 -11.34 -1.31 20.40
C LYS A 96 -11.09 -1.41 18.90
N VAL A 97 -12.17 -1.34 18.13
CA VAL A 97 -12.16 -1.32 16.66
C VAL A 97 -12.90 -0.08 16.19
N GLU A 98 -12.27 0.74 15.39
CA GLU A 98 -12.86 1.97 14.85
C GLU A 98 -12.57 2.13 13.37
N LYS A 99 -13.60 2.53 12.62
CA LYS A 99 -13.42 3.02 11.25
C LYS A 99 -13.04 4.49 11.31
N ASN A 100 -11.94 4.88 10.67
CA ASN A 100 -11.47 6.25 10.67
C ASN A 100 -10.77 6.60 9.33
N VAL A 101 -10.43 7.88 9.16
CA VAL A 101 -9.63 8.33 8.01
C VAL A 101 -8.19 7.91 8.23
N TYR A 102 -7.55 7.31 7.20
CA TYR A 102 -6.16 6.88 7.26
C TYR A 102 -5.20 8.06 7.40
N SER A 103 -5.41 9.10 6.60
CA SER A 103 -4.60 10.31 6.61
C SER A 103 -5.43 11.51 6.19
N LYS A 104 -5.16 12.66 6.81
CA LYS A 104 -5.74 13.96 6.43
C LYS A 104 -5.00 14.60 5.25
N TYR A 105 -3.83 14.08 4.88
CA TYR A 105 -3.01 14.63 3.81
C TYR A 105 -3.47 14.11 2.45
N LEU A 106 -3.30 14.95 1.42
CA LEU A 106 -3.66 14.64 0.04
C LEU A 106 -2.87 13.44 -0.51
N PHE A 107 -1.62 13.30 -0.08
CA PHE A 107 -0.75 12.18 -0.42
C PHE A 107 -0.69 11.21 0.76
N ASN A 108 -1.33 10.06 0.61
CA ASN A 108 -1.10 8.95 1.51
C ASN A 108 0.26 8.34 1.16
N ASN A 109 1.27 8.66 1.96
CA ASN A 109 2.56 8.00 1.77
C ASN A 109 2.41 6.52 2.11
N PRO A 110 2.86 5.62 1.23
CA PRO A 110 2.92 4.20 1.53
C PRO A 110 3.95 3.98 2.63
N VAL A 111 3.47 3.99 3.85
CA VAL A 111 4.31 3.75 5.02
C VAL A 111 4.06 2.34 5.49
N TYR A 112 5.06 1.51 5.35
CA TYR A 112 5.01 0.13 5.78
C TYR A 112 5.49 0.05 7.21
N ASN A 113 4.65 -0.50 8.08
CA ASN A 113 5.05 -0.89 9.43
C ASN A 113 5.82 0.22 10.17
N LEU A 114 5.37 1.47 10.00
CA LEU A 114 5.94 2.60 10.72
C LEU A 114 5.41 2.61 12.15
N HIS A 115 6.28 2.34 13.10
CA HIS A 115 6.00 2.49 14.52
C HIS A 115 6.40 3.90 14.99
N SER A 116 5.43 4.68 15.41
CA SER A 116 5.68 6.00 15.99
C SER A 116 4.67 6.30 17.10
N LYS A 117 5.16 6.63 18.30
CA LYS A 117 4.34 7.03 19.45
C LYS A 117 3.21 6.03 19.77
N GLY A 118 3.51 4.72 19.81
CA GLY A 118 2.51 3.68 20.10
C GLY A 118 1.53 3.42 18.95
N THR A 119 1.80 3.88 17.74
CA THR A 119 0.98 3.65 16.56
C THR A 119 1.77 2.96 15.47
N ILE A 120 1.22 1.88 14.90
CA ILE A 120 1.79 1.18 13.75
C ILE A 120 0.86 1.38 12.57
N ARG A 121 1.39 1.91 11.47
CA ARG A 121 0.62 2.20 10.25
C ARG A 121 1.01 1.23 9.14
N PHE A 122 -0.01 0.69 8.47
CA PHE A 122 0.12 -0.14 7.30
C PHE A 122 -0.43 0.58 6.07
N PHE A 123 0.17 0.31 4.93
CA PHE A 123 -0.17 0.97 3.67
C PHE A 123 -1.67 0.89 3.32
N THR A 124 -2.14 1.93 2.64
CA THR A 124 -3.42 1.93 1.93
C THR A 124 -3.34 2.76 0.66
N ALA A 125 -4.01 2.28 -0.39
CA ALA A 125 -4.32 3.06 -1.59
C ALA A 125 -5.63 3.87 -1.42
N GLY A 126 -6.35 3.69 -0.29
CA GLY A 126 -7.60 4.37 0.04
C GLY A 126 -7.42 5.52 1.04
N LYS A 127 -8.54 6.18 1.36
CA LYS A 127 -8.59 7.25 2.37
C LYS A 127 -9.04 6.74 3.75
N GLU A 128 -9.61 5.55 3.81
CA GLU A 128 -10.21 4.98 5.01
C GLU A 128 -9.34 3.85 5.58
N ALA A 129 -9.39 3.69 6.88
CA ALA A 129 -8.65 2.67 7.61
C ALA A 129 -9.46 2.14 8.79
N ILE A 130 -9.09 0.96 9.27
CA ILE A 130 -9.52 0.43 10.56
C ILE A 130 -8.39 0.66 11.56
N HIS A 131 -8.76 1.22 12.70
CA HIS A 131 -7.92 1.40 13.86
C HIS A 131 -8.24 0.28 14.85
N LEU A 132 -7.25 -0.54 15.16
CA LEU A 132 -7.31 -1.61 16.15
C LEU A 132 -6.48 -1.18 17.34
N THR A 133 -7.09 -1.02 18.50
CA THR A 133 -6.39 -0.71 19.75
C THR A 133 -6.22 -1.97 20.56
N ASP A 134 -4.98 -2.31 20.90
CA ASP A 134 -4.61 -3.41 21.75
C ASP A 134 -4.76 -3.06 23.23
N ARG A 135 -4.79 -4.06 24.09
CA ARG A 135 -4.82 -3.91 25.57
C ARG A 135 -3.65 -3.10 26.11
N ASP A 136 -2.50 -3.18 25.47
CA ASP A 136 -1.28 -2.44 25.83
C ASP A 136 -1.31 -0.98 25.34
N GLY A 137 -2.40 -0.53 24.71
CA GLY A 137 -2.56 0.81 24.18
C GLY A 137 -1.90 1.02 22.81
N LEU A 138 -1.36 -0.04 22.19
CA LEU A 138 -0.83 0.01 20.84
C LEU A 138 -1.97 0.11 19.81
N VAL A 139 -1.83 1.03 18.86
CA VAL A 139 -2.84 1.25 17.82
C VAL A 139 -2.31 0.81 16.46
N TYR A 140 -2.98 -0.15 15.84
CA TYR A 140 -2.72 -0.57 14.48
C TYR A 140 -3.66 0.17 13.53
N ILE A 141 -3.13 0.90 12.56
CA ILE A 141 -3.90 1.59 11.52
C ILE A 141 -3.72 0.83 10.23
N ILE A 142 -4.75 0.14 9.79
CA ILE A 142 -4.74 -0.70 8.60
C ILE A 142 -5.62 -0.07 7.55
N GLY A 143 -5.01 0.41 6.46
CA GLY A 143 -5.74 0.97 5.34
C GLY A 143 -6.43 -0.10 4.51
N SER A 144 -7.62 0.21 4.00
CA SER A 144 -8.41 -0.70 3.16
C SER A 144 -9.21 0.08 2.14
N GLN A 145 -9.32 -0.47 0.94
CA GLN A 145 -10.26 0.01 -0.09
C GLN A 145 -11.67 -0.55 0.14
N GLN A 146 -11.78 -1.67 0.89
CA GLN A 146 -13.02 -2.37 1.24
C GLN A 146 -13.27 -2.32 2.76
N VAL A 147 -13.15 -1.12 3.34
CA VAL A 147 -13.14 -0.90 4.79
C VAL A 147 -14.38 -1.46 5.50
N ASN A 148 -15.58 -1.40 4.88
CA ASN A 148 -16.82 -1.88 5.49
C ASN A 148 -16.87 -3.42 5.56
N GLU A 149 -16.36 -4.10 4.53
CA GLU A 149 -16.25 -5.57 4.50
C GLU A 149 -15.19 -6.04 5.49
N PHE A 150 -14.06 -5.33 5.53
CA PHE A 150 -12.98 -5.59 6.46
C PHE A 150 -13.45 -5.45 7.92
N LEU A 151 -14.20 -4.38 8.23
CA LEU A 151 -14.77 -4.17 9.57
C LEU A 151 -15.71 -5.31 9.96
N ARG A 152 -16.64 -5.69 9.08
CA ARG A 152 -17.56 -6.81 9.34
C ARG A 152 -16.84 -8.13 9.56
N ALA A 153 -15.76 -8.38 8.81
CA ALA A 153 -14.95 -9.58 8.98
C ALA A 153 -14.26 -9.61 10.36
N ILE A 154 -13.71 -8.49 10.81
CA ILE A 154 -13.09 -8.36 12.14
C ILE A 154 -14.14 -8.57 13.22
N GLU A 155 -15.27 -7.86 13.18
CA GLU A 155 -16.34 -7.99 14.16
C GLU A 155 -16.93 -9.40 14.21
N GLY A 156 -16.99 -10.09 13.07
CA GLY A 156 -17.41 -11.49 12.98
C GLY A 156 -16.46 -12.46 13.66
N GLU A 157 -15.17 -12.23 13.60
CA GLU A 157 -14.14 -13.07 14.20
C GLU A 157 -13.88 -12.75 15.68
N MET A 158 -14.32 -11.58 16.17
CA MET A 158 -14.22 -11.18 17.58
C MET A 158 -15.37 -11.74 18.44
N LYS A 159 -16.46 -12.19 17.82
CA LYS A 159 -17.59 -12.86 18.51
C LYS A 159 -17.23 -14.32 18.81
#